data_a256291894c678f78e5b5a0031d4064d
#
_entry.id   a256291894c678f78e5b5a0031d4064d
#
_cell.length_a   1.000
_cell.length_b   1.000
_cell.length_c   1.000
_cell.angle_alpha   90.00
_cell.angle_beta   90.00
_cell.angle_gamma   90.00
#
_symmetry.space_group_name_H-M   'P 1'
#
loop_
_entity.id
_entity.type
_entity.pdbx_description
1 polymer ?
#
loop_
_entity_poly.entity_id
_entity_poly.type
_entity_poly.pdbx_seq_one_letter_code
_entity_poly.pdbx_strand_id
1 'polypeptide(L)'
;MEGDTAMSKISEETIKCPKCGKNSKFVMWSSINTVLDPEMKKKVLTGEIFKFKCNKCGCEARINYSSLYHQMEDRIMIYYVQDEEDYESACNMFSGEDMPEIFEDLMAEKYLYRIVTSPEELREKIIIFDNGLDDRVIEIAKIFYIGQAKEQGIKVKHIFFDVSSEGKYMFIIFD
;
A
#
# COMPACT_ATOMS: atom_id res chain seq x y z
N MET A 1 -4.32 17.79 -23.42
CA MET A 1 -3.23 17.46 -22.45
C MET A 1 -3.68 16.18 -21.77
N GLU A 2 -3.12 15.05 -22.22
CA GLU A 2 -3.47 13.74 -21.69
C GLU A 2 -3.01 13.63 -20.23
N GLY A 3 -3.94 13.19 -19.38
CA GLY A 3 -3.84 13.31 -17.95
C GLY A 3 -2.71 12.50 -17.31
N ASP A 4 -1.97 13.18 -16.50
CA ASP A 4 -0.78 12.76 -15.74
C ASP A 4 -1.06 11.70 -14.63
N THR A 5 -2.30 11.24 -14.49
CA THR A 5 -2.73 10.25 -13.48
C THR A 5 -2.70 8.79 -13.95
N ALA A 6 -2.57 8.55 -15.24
CA ALA A 6 -2.43 7.19 -15.79
C ALA A 6 -0.99 6.66 -15.71
N MET A 7 0.00 7.48 -15.37
CA MET A 7 1.41 7.10 -15.39
C MET A 7 1.97 6.81 -14.00
N SER A 8 2.85 5.82 -13.91
CA SER A 8 3.69 5.65 -12.72
C SER A 8 4.60 6.88 -12.55
N LYS A 9 4.67 7.40 -11.32
CA LYS A 9 5.53 8.55 -10.97
C LYS A 9 6.68 8.09 -10.11
N ILE A 10 7.89 8.40 -10.56
CA ILE A 10 9.12 8.10 -9.83
C ILE A 10 9.91 9.37 -9.53
N SER A 11 10.56 9.40 -8.37
CA SER A 11 11.60 10.36 -8.03
C SER A 11 12.84 9.65 -7.53
N GLU A 12 14.00 10.28 -7.70
CA GLU A 12 15.26 9.79 -7.14
C GLU A 12 15.67 10.69 -5.99
N GLU A 13 15.67 10.12 -4.78
CA GLU A 13 16.01 10.83 -3.56
C GLU A 13 17.40 10.43 -3.03
N THR A 14 18.02 11.34 -2.33
CA THR A 14 19.32 11.09 -1.69
C THR A 14 19.10 10.80 -0.22
N ILE A 15 19.25 9.52 0.16
CA ILE A 15 19.08 9.06 1.55
C ILE A 15 20.42 8.95 2.25
N LYS A 16 20.52 9.55 3.43
CA LYS A 16 21.68 9.41 4.32
C LYS A 16 21.61 8.07 5.05
N CYS A 17 22.57 7.20 4.81
CA CYS A 17 22.62 5.87 5.42
C CYS A 17 22.69 5.95 6.95
N PRO A 18 21.78 5.27 7.69
CA PRO A 18 21.76 5.31 9.15
C PRO A 18 22.99 4.66 9.78
N LYS A 19 23.70 3.75 9.07
CA LYS A 19 24.88 3.05 9.59
C LYS A 19 26.18 3.79 9.33
N CYS A 20 26.42 4.27 8.11
CA CYS A 20 27.73 4.86 7.76
C CYS A 20 27.67 6.37 7.49
N GLY A 21 26.49 7.00 7.54
CA GLY A 21 26.29 8.43 7.34
C GLY A 21 26.50 8.91 5.88
N LYS A 22 26.84 8.01 4.95
CA LYS A 22 27.05 8.38 3.55
C LYS A 22 25.75 8.40 2.77
N ASN A 23 25.69 9.28 1.78
CA ASN A 23 24.56 9.41 0.91
C ASN A 23 24.51 8.28 -0.13
N SER A 24 23.32 7.79 -0.40
CA SER A 24 23.01 6.82 -1.46
C SER A 24 21.70 7.18 -2.13
N LYS A 25 21.59 6.93 -3.42
CA LYS A 25 20.38 7.16 -4.19
C LYS A 25 19.32 6.11 -3.83
N PHE A 26 18.08 6.54 -3.81
CA PHE A 26 16.91 5.72 -3.57
C PHE A 26 15.79 6.17 -4.51
N VAL A 27 15.16 5.22 -5.18
CA VAL A 27 14.05 5.49 -6.09
C VAL A 27 12.75 5.34 -5.33
N MET A 28 11.96 6.40 -5.30
CA MET A 28 10.62 6.44 -4.70
C MET A 28 9.56 6.40 -5.79
N TRP A 29 8.53 5.61 -5.57
CA TRP A 29 7.38 5.46 -6.46
C TRP A 29 6.17 6.14 -5.83
N SER A 30 5.96 7.42 -6.11
CA SER A 30 4.81 8.16 -5.60
C SER A 30 3.49 7.70 -6.22
N SER A 31 3.54 7.11 -7.41
CA SER A 31 2.40 6.43 -8.04
C SER A 31 2.89 5.21 -8.82
N ILE A 32 2.12 4.11 -8.75
CA ILE A 32 2.37 2.85 -9.45
C ILE A 32 1.11 2.47 -10.22
N ASN A 33 1.21 2.32 -11.55
CA ASN A 33 0.15 1.76 -12.38
C ASN A 33 0.57 0.36 -12.85
N THR A 34 -0.18 -0.66 -12.44
CA THR A 34 0.17 -2.07 -12.70
C THR A 34 0.02 -2.50 -14.16
N VAL A 35 -0.69 -1.73 -14.98
CA VAL A 35 -0.77 -1.97 -16.44
C VAL A 35 0.52 -1.51 -17.12
N LEU A 36 1.09 -0.39 -16.67
CA LEU A 36 2.31 0.17 -17.25
C LEU A 36 3.56 -0.51 -16.70
N ASP A 37 3.57 -0.82 -15.39
CA ASP A 37 4.69 -1.42 -14.68
C ASP A 37 4.24 -2.68 -13.91
N PRO A 38 3.90 -3.78 -14.61
CA PRO A 38 3.29 -4.97 -13.99
C PRO A 38 4.20 -5.66 -12.96
N GLU A 39 5.53 -5.56 -13.11
CA GLU A 39 6.48 -6.10 -12.14
C GLU A 39 6.45 -5.37 -10.80
N MET A 40 5.94 -4.13 -10.76
CA MET A 40 5.86 -3.35 -9.52
C MET A 40 4.86 -3.92 -8.54
N LYS A 41 3.80 -4.58 -8.99
CA LYS A 41 2.88 -5.31 -8.11
C LYS A 41 3.62 -6.29 -7.19
N LYS A 42 4.53 -7.09 -7.75
CA LYS A 42 5.36 -8.02 -6.96
C LYS A 42 6.25 -7.27 -5.97
N LYS A 43 6.86 -6.17 -6.38
CA LYS A 43 7.74 -5.38 -5.51
C LYS A 43 6.98 -4.71 -4.36
N VAL A 44 5.73 -4.28 -4.60
CA VAL A 44 4.83 -3.79 -3.54
C VAL A 44 4.52 -4.93 -2.56
N LEU A 45 4.05 -6.08 -3.05
CA LEU A 45 3.70 -7.25 -2.24
C LEU A 45 4.86 -7.78 -1.39
N THR A 46 6.10 -7.68 -1.89
CA THR A 46 7.31 -8.07 -1.14
C THR A 46 7.90 -6.94 -0.30
N GLY A 47 7.33 -5.72 -0.38
CA GLY A 47 7.86 -4.54 0.29
C GLY A 47 9.20 -4.05 -0.27
N GLU A 48 9.62 -4.54 -1.44
CA GLU A 48 10.90 -4.18 -2.06
C GLU A 48 10.98 -2.69 -2.40
N ILE A 49 9.87 -2.06 -2.78
CA ILE A 49 9.81 -0.62 -3.08
C ILE A 49 10.21 0.26 -1.88
N PHE A 50 10.06 -0.25 -0.66
CA PHE A 50 10.42 0.44 0.59
C PHE A 50 11.81 0.07 1.11
N LYS A 51 12.54 -0.84 0.44
CA LYS A 51 13.86 -1.30 0.87
C LYS A 51 14.97 -0.43 0.31
N PHE A 52 15.58 0.35 1.20
CA PHE A 52 16.81 1.08 0.93
C PHE A 52 18.02 0.18 1.17
N LYS A 53 18.97 0.20 0.23
CA LYS A 53 20.27 -0.46 0.39
C LYS A 53 21.39 0.53 0.13
N CYS A 54 22.21 0.75 1.13
CA CYS A 54 23.35 1.65 1.02
C CYS A 54 24.42 1.08 0.07
N ASN A 55 24.75 1.82 -0.97
CA ASN A 55 25.74 1.41 -1.97
C ASN A 55 27.19 1.45 -1.45
N LYS A 56 27.44 1.99 -0.23
CA LYS A 56 28.76 2.12 0.38
C LYS A 56 29.07 1.04 1.42
N CYS A 57 28.09 0.68 2.24
CA CYS A 57 28.32 -0.27 3.33
C CYS A 57 27.36 -1.47 3.31
N GLY A 58 26.48 -1.56 2.33
CA GLY A 58 25.50 -2.62 2.20
C GLY A 58 24.40 -2.63 3.28
N CYS A 59 24.34 -1.60 4.14
CA CYS A 59 23.28 -1.51 5.15
C CYS A 59 21.91 -1.44 4.47
N GLU A 60 20.98 -2.26 4.93
CA GLU A 60 19.60 -2.24 4.50
C GLU A 60 18.75 -1.54 5.55
N ALA A 61 17.80 -0.73 5.10
CA ALA A 61 16.82 -0.04 5.94
C ALA A 61 15.50 0.06 5.19
N ARG A 62 14.40 0.25 5.92
CA ARG A 62 13.10 0.54 5.33
C ARG A 62 12.90 2.04 5.30
N ILE A 63 12.49 2.55 4.15
CA ILE A 63 12.10 3.94 3.94
C ILE A 63 10.62 3.94 3.58
N ASN A 64 9.80 4.43 4.49
CA ASN A 64 8.38 4.59 4.22
C ASN A 64 8.15 5.95 3.54
N TYR A 65 7.26 5.97 2.57
CA TYR A 65 6.83 7.16 1.85
C TYR A 65 5.45 6.90 1.25
N SER A 66 4.64 7.93 1.09
CA SER A 66 3.30 7.82 0.54
C SER A 66 3.34 7.41 -0.93
N SER A 67 2.43 6.51 -1.32
CA SER A 67 2.39 5.95 -2.65
C SER A 67 0.97 5.57 -3.07
N LEU A 68 0.57 5.98 -4.27
CA LEU A 68 -0.69 5.57 -4.87
C LEU A 68 -0.48 4.28 -5.68
N TYR A 69 -1.14 3.20 -5.27
CA TYR A 69 -1.20 1.96 -6.02
C TYR A 69 -2.48 1.90 -6.86
N HIS A 70 -2.33 1.81 -8.17
CA HIS A 70 -3.40 1.79 -9.14
C HIS A 70 -3.40 0.48 -9.92
N GLN A 71 -4.35 -0.40 -9.62
CA GLN A 71 -4.63 -1.64 -10.35
C GLN A 71 -5.78 -1.36 -11.33
N MET A 72 -5.42 -0.81 -12.48
CA MET A 72 -6.36 -0.22 -13.44
C MET A 72 -7.34 -1.25 -14.01
N GLU A 73 -6.87 -2.48 -14.30
CA GLU A 73 -7.70 -3.55 -14.87
C GLU A 73 -8.87 -3.94 -13.95
N ASP A 74 -8.65 -3.90 -12.64
CA ASP A 74 -9.64 -4.25 -11.63
C ASP A 74 -10.34 -3.02 -11.03
N ARG A 75 -10.01 -1.82 -11.51
CA ARG A 75 -10.55 -0.54 -11.02
C ARG A 75 -10.35 -0.33 -9.53
N ILE A 76 -9.13 -0.56 -9.06
CA ILE A 76 -8.73 -0.45 -7.67
C ILE A 76 -7.66 0.63 -7.53
N MET A 77 -7.88 1.55 -6.60
CA MET A 77 -6.88 2.51 -6.15
C MET A 77 -6.71 2.40 -4.65
N ILE A 78 -5.47 2.20 -4.19
CA ILE A 78 -5.11 2.16 -2.79
C ILE A 78 -4.04 3.21 -2.54
N TYR A 79 -4.36 4.20 -1.72
CA TYR A 79 -3.39 5.22 -1.35
C TYR A 79 -2.79 4.89 0.01
N TYR A 80 -1.53 4.51 0.01
CA TYR A 80 -0.74 4.42 1.23
C TYR A 80 -0.26 5.82 1.59
N VAL A 81 -0.66 6.31 2.75
CA VAL A 81 -0.31 7.63 3.30
C VAL A 81 0.54 7.44 4.55
N GLN A 82 1.59 8.26 4.67
CA GLN A 82 2.53 8.14 5.77
C GLN A 82 2.28 9.13 6.90
N ASP A 83 1.73 10.28 6.60
CA ASP A 83 1.49 11.36 7.54
C ASP A 83 0.06 11.89 7.47
N GLU A 84 -0.28 12.77 8.41
CA GLU A 84 -1.61 13.36 8.55
C GLU A 84 -1.97 14.25 7.35
N GLU A 85 -1.00 15.00 6.81
CA GLU A 85 -1.21 15.90 5.67
C GLU A 85 -1.58 15.13 4.42
N ASP A 86 -0.86 14.03 4.14
CA ASP A 86 -1.18 13.12 3.04
C ASP A 86 -2.54 12.44 3.26
N TYR A 87 -2.89 12.09 4.51
CA TYR A 87 -4.18 11.50 4.84
C TYR A 87 -5.34 12.45 4.58
N GLU A 88 -5.24 13.70 5.05
CA GLU A 88 -6.25 14.73 4.80
C GLU A 88 -6.40 15.00 3.29
N SER A 89 -5.27 15.12 2.58
CA SER A 89 -5.26 15.30 1.12
C SER A 89 -5.94 14.14 0.39
N ALA A 90 -5.67 12.90 0.80
CA ALA A 90 -6.32 11.72 0.23
C ALA A 90 -7.82 11.68 0.52
N CYS A 91 -8.25 12.07 1.73
CA CYS A 91 -9.66 12.15 2.08
C CYS A 91 -10.39 13.20 1.23
N ASN A 92 -9.83 14.39 1.07
CA ASN A 92 -10.41 15.46 0.26
C ASN A 92 -10.51 15.05 -1.22
N MET A 93 -9.48 14.40 -1.75
CA MET A 93 -9.49 13.87 -3.11
C MET A 93 -10.59 12.82 -3.31
N PHE A 94 -10.80 11.92 -2.35
CA PHE A 94 -11.82 10.86 -2.46
C PHE A 94 -13.22 11.29 -2.06
N SER A 95 -13.39 12.40 -1.30
CA SER A 95 -14.70 12.99 -0.99
C SER A 95 -15.27 13.85 -2.11
N GLY A 96 -14.44 14.23 -3.07
CA GLY A 96 -14.82 15.08 -4.20
C GLY A 96 -14.73 16.58 -3.93
N GLU A 97 -14.23 17.01 -2.75
CA GLU A 97 -14.11 18.43 -2.43
C GLU A 97 -13.01 19.14 -3.21
N ASP A 98 -11.91 18.41 -3.53
CA ASP A 98 -10.80 18.90 -4.35
C ASP A 98 -10.47 17.93 -5.50
N MET A 99 -11.50 17.31 -6.08
CA MET A 99 -11.32 16.27 -7.09
C MET A 99 -10.90 16.89 -8.44
N PRO A 100 -9.74 16.53 -8.98
CA PRO A 100 -9.41 16.89 -10.35
C PRO A 100 -10.43 16.30 -11.34
N GLU A 101 -10.75 17.01 -12.41
CA GLU A 101 -11.73 16.62 -13.45
C GLU A 101 -11.53 15.17 -13.95
N ILE A 102 -10.29 14.71 -13.99
CA ILE A 102 -9.92 13.34 -14.39
C ILE A 102 -10.41 12.26 -13.41
N PHE A 103 -10.58 12.59 -12.13
CA PHE A 103 -11.15 11.67 -11.14
C PHE A 103 -12.67 11.57 -11.22
N GLU A 104 -13.37 12.56 -11.78
CA GLU A 104 -14.80 12.48 -12.03
C GLU A 104 -15.11 11.33 -13.00
N ASP A 105 -14.31 11.17 -14.06
CA ASP A 105 -14.42 10.07 -15.00
C ASP A 105 -14.12 8.72 -14.34
N LEU A 106 -13.10 8.65 -13.48
CA LEU A 106 -12.75 7.43 -12.74
C LEU A 106 -13.84 7.04 -11.72
N MET A 107 -14.48 8.03 -11.07
CA MET A 107 -15.63 7.77 -10.18
C MET A 107 -16.83 7.24 -10.97
N ALA A 108 -17.08 7.75 -12.19
CA ALA A 108 -18.11 7.23 -13.09
C ALA A 108 -17.86 5.77 -13.48
N GLU A 109 -16.61 5.32 -13.51
CA GLU A 109 -16.20 3.95 -13.80
C GLU A 109 -16.30 2.98 -12.61
N LYS A 110 -16.83 3.42 -11.46
CA LYS A 110 -17.00 2.60 -10.24
C LYS A 110 -15.69 2.03 -9.70
N TYR A 111 -14.68 2.87 -9.59
CA TYR A 111 -13.44 2.52 -8.93
C TYR A 111 -13.63 2.23 -7.43
N LEU A 112 -12.87 1.27 -6.92
CA LEU A 112 -12.77 0.99 -5.50
C LEU A 112 -11.58 1.76 -4.91
N TYR A 113 -11.84 2.68 -4.00
CA TYR A 113 -10.82 3.52 -3.35
C TYR A 113 -10.60 3.08 -1.92
N ARG A 114 -9.32 3.01 -1.52
CA ARG A 114 -8.92 2.76 -0.12
C ARG A 114 -7.77 3.66 0.27
N ILE A 115 -7.78 4.13 1.51
CA ILE A 115 -6.64 4.77 2.17
C ILE A 115 -6.13 3.80 3.22
N VAL A 116 -4.82 3.60 3.26
CA VAL A 116 -4.13 2.74 4.22
C VAL A 116 -2.95 3.50 4.82
N THR A 117 -2.60 3.18 6.07
CA THR A 117 -1.59 3.92 6.85
C THR A 117 -0.30 3.13 7.06
N SER A 118 -0.25 1.90 6.54
CA SER A 118 0.97 1.08 6.59
C SER A 118 1.17 0.30 5.29
N PRO A 119 2.43 -0.02 4.95
CA PRO A 119 2.74 -0.89 3.82
C PRO A 119 2.19 -2.31 3.99
N GLU A 120 1.99 -2.76 5.22
CA GLU A 120 1.37 -4.04 5.53
C GLU A 120 -0.12 -4.04 5.17
N GLU A 121 -0.83 -2.95 5.47
CA GLU A 121 -2.22 -2.76 5.04
C GLU A 121 -2.34 -2.65 3.52
N LEU A 122 -1.41 -1.94 2.86
CA LEU A 122 -1.36 -1.87 1.39
C LEU A 122 -1.25 -3.28 0.79
N ARG A 123 -0.29 -4.07 1.28
CA ARG A 123 -0.10 -5.46 0.85
C ARG A 123 -1.36 -6.29 1.09
N GLU A 124 -1.97 -6.18 2.26
CA GLU A 124 -3.18 -6.91 2.63
C GLU A 124 -4.34 -6.59 1.70
N LYS A 125 -4.62 -5.30 1.43
CA LYS A 125 -5.71 -4.91 0.52
C LYS A 125 -5.50 -5.47 -0.88
N ILE A 126 -4.27 -5.43 -1.41
CA ILE A 126 -3.96 -6.02 -2.71
C ILE A 126 -4.27 -7.53 -2.70
N ILE A 127 -3.85 -8.26 -1.67
CA ILE A 127 -4.10 -9.71 -1.56
C ILE A 127 -5.61 -10.00 -1.49
N ILE A 128 -6.37 -9.24 -0.70
CA ILE A 128 -7.81 -9.41 -0.58
C ILE A 128 -8.48 -9.25 -1.95
N PHE A 129 -8.16 -8.18 -2.67
CA PHE A 129 -8.78 -7.88 -3.95
C PHE A 129 -8.35 -8.85 -5.06
N ASP A 130 -7.09 -9.28 -5.07
CA ASP A 130 -6.59 -10.29 -6.01
C ASP A 130 -7.31 -11.65 -5.85
N ASN A 131 -7.85 -11.92 -4.67
CA ASN A 131 -8.65 -13.12 -4.41
C ASN A 131 -10.16 -12.90 -4.58
N GLY A 132 -10.58 -11.74 -5.11
CA GLY A 132 -11.99 -11.41 -5.34
C GLY A 132 -12.81 -11.27 -4.06
N LEU A 133 -12.16 -10.96 -2.92
CA LEU A 133 -12.80 -10.85 -1.63
C LEU A 133 -13.20 -9.39 -1.33
N ASP A 134 -14.26 -9.24 -0.53
CA ASP A 134 -14.67 -7.94 -0.01
C ASP A 134 -13.86 -7.63 1.27
N ASP A 135 -13.06 -6.58 1.22
CA ASP A 135 -12.21 -6.18 2.34
C ASP A 135 -13.00 -5.83 3.60
N ARG A 136 -14.23 -5.35 3.48
CA ARG A 136 -15.11 -5.05 4.61
C ARG A 136 -15.50 -6.32 5.36
N VAL A 137 -15.70 -7.42 4.64
CA VAL A 137 -15.98 -8.73 5.24
C VAL A 137 -14.74 -9.25 5.98
N ILE A 138 -13.55 -9.05 5.40
CA ILE A 138 -12.29 -9.43 6.05
C ILE A 138 -12.08 -8.62 7.34
N GLU A 139 -12.36 -7.31 7.35
CA GLU A 139 -12.25 -6.48 8.57
C GLU A 139 -13.22 -6.97 9.68
N ILE A 140 -14.44 -7.36 9.32
CA ILE A 140 -15.38 -7.97 10.29
C ILE A 140 -14.82 -9.30 10.81
N ALA A 141 -14.28 -10.15 9.94
CA ALA A 141 -13.68 -11.41 10.36
C ALA A 141 -12.52 -11.22 11.34
N LYS A 142 -11.67 -10.20 11.13
CA LYS A 142 -10.58 -9.84 12.07
C LYS A 142 -11.10 -9.58 13.48
N ILE A 143 -12.25 -8.91 13.62
CA ILE A 143 -12.85 -8.63 14.95
C ILE A 143 -13.13 -9.92 15.70
N PHE A 144 -13.67 -10.94 15.01
CA PHE A 144 -13.93 -12.26 15.62
C PHE A 144 -12.62 -12.95 16.05
N TYR A 145 -11.58 -12.95 15.20
CA TYR A 145 -10.30 -13.56 15.53
C TYR A 145 -9.59 -12.83 16.66
N ILE A 146 -9.68 -11.51 16.74
CA ILE A 146 -9.16 -10.72 17.87
C ILE A 146 -9.90 -11.10 19.16
N GLY A 147 -11.22 -11.29 19.11
CA GLY A 147 -12.01 -11.75 20.25
C GLY A 147 -11.54 -13.12 20.76
N GLN A 148 -11.43 -14.10 19.87
CA GLN A 148 -10.94 -15.45 20.19
C GLN A 148 -9.51 -15.44 20.75
N ALA A 149 -8.61 -14.64 20.16
CA ALA A 149 -7.24 -14.53 20.65
C ALA A 149 -7.19 -13.97 22.08
N LYS A 150 -8.00 -12.95 22.38
CA LYS A 150 -8.12 -12.39 23.74
C LYS A 150 -8.64 -13.40 24.75
N GLU A 151 -9.62 -14.22 24.40
CA GLU A 151 -10.13 -15.30 25.28
C GLU A 151 -9.03 -16.34 25.60
N GLN A 152 -8.08 -16.54 24.70
CA GLN A 152 -6.92 -17.41 24.87
C GLN A 152 -5.74 -16.72 25.58
N GLY A 153 -5.88 -15.45 25.99
CA GLY A 153 -4.83 -14.66 26.63
C GLY A 153 -3.76 -14.14 25.67
N ILE A 154 -4.00 -14.23 24.36
CA ILE A 154 -3.08 -13.73 23.34
C ILE A 154 -3.31 -12.21 23.17
N LYS A 155 -2.24 -11.43 23.29
CA LYS A 155 -2.27 -10.01 22.92
C LYS A 155 -2.19 -9.87 21.41
N VAL A 156 -3.08 -9.07 20.86
CA VAL A 156 -3.09 -8.77 19.42
C VAL A 156 -2.77 -7.30 19.25
N LYS A 157 -1.63 -7.01 18.66
CA LYS A 157 -1.25 -5.66 18.26
C LYS A 157 -1.70 -5.37 16.82
N HIS A 158 -1.40 -6.29 15.93
CA HIS A 158 -1.83 -6.23 14.53
C HIS A 158 -2.34 -7.60 14.09
N ILE A 159 -3.30 -7.60 13.16
CA ILE A 159 -3.80 -8.79 12.49
C ILE A 159 -3.97 -8.47 11.00
N PHE A 160 -3.41 -9.31 10.14
CA PHE A 160 -3.50 -9.17 8.70
C PHE A 160 -4.00 -10.44 8.05
N PHE A 161 -4.83 -10.27 7.02
CA PHE A 161 -5.22 -11.36 6.14
C PHE A 161 -4.08 -11.70 5.18
N ASP A 162 -3.88 -12.97 4.92
CA ASP A 162 -2.90 -13.46 3.94
C ASP A 162 -3.38 -14.77 3.29
N VAL A 163 -2.71 -15.15 2.21
CA VAL A 163 -2.95 -16.41 1.51
C VAL A 163 -1.66 -17.21 1.48
N SER A 164 -1.72 -18.44 1.97
CA SER A 164 -0.56 -19.34 1.98
C SER A 164 -0.16 -19.75 0.56
N SER A 165 1.05 -20.31 0.42
CA SER A 165 1.53 -20.89 -0.83
C SER A 165 0.65 -22.04 -1.37
N GLU A 166 -0.18 -22.63 -0.51
CA GLU A 166 -1.17 -23.66 -0.86
C GLU A 166 -2.55 -23.08 -1.21
N GLY A 167 -2.70 -21.74 -1.25
CA GLY A 167 -3.95 -21.05 -1.52
C GLY A 167 -4.93 -21.03 -0.34
N LYS A 168 -4.48 -21.32 0.89
CA LYS A 168 -5.34 -21.26 2.08
C LYS A 168 -5.40 -19.87 2.65
N TYR A 169 -6.59 -19.40 2.97
CA TYR A 169 -6.83 -18.14 3.68
C TYR A 169 -6.40 -18.24 5.15
N MET A 170 -5.70 -17.24 5.62
CA MET A 170 -5.20 -17.20 7.00
C MET A 170 -5.20 -15.78 7.55
N PHE A 171 -5.19 -15.68 8.89
CA PHE A 171 -4.89 -14.44 9.58
C PHE A 171 -3.57 -14.57 10.31
N ILE A 172 -2.68 -13.61 10.08
CA ILE A 172 -1.37 -13.52 10.74
C ILE A 172 -1.51 -12.50 11.87
N ILE A 173 -1.25 -12.94 13.10
CA ILE A 173 -1.36 -12.13 14.32
C ILE A 173 0.04 -11.76 14.78
N PHE A 174 0.23 -10.48 15.09
CA PHE A 174 1.43 -9.93 15.69
C PHE A 174 1.09 -9.40 17.09
N ASP A 175 1.90 -9.74 18.06
CA ASP A 175 1.83 -9.34 19.47
C ASP A 175 2.77 -8.16 19.79
#